data_532212148234200a894794fcc663b21c
#
_entry.id   532212148234200a894794fcc663b21c
#
_cell.length_a   1.000
_cell.length_b   1.000
_cell.length_c   1.000
_cell.angle_alpha   90.00
_cell.angle_beta   90.00
_cell.angle_gamma   90.00
#
_symmetry.space_group_name_H-M   'P 1'
#
loop_
_entity.id
_entity.type
_entity.pdbx_description
1 polymer ?
#
loop_
_entity_poly.entity_id
_entity_poly.type
_entity_poly.pdbx_seq_one_letter_code
_entity_poly.pdbx_strand_id
1 'polypeptide(L)'
;MMLLNSAIHKSKTLLNVSENRLLFHQIYKSSVAEKDNPAHHCLELVKRTDHEHYLTNLLLPEKIITDSFAIRALNAEISGVRDNVTDKTLGLVRLQFWQDSIGWYSRSYFIYEKKI
;
A
#
# COMPACT_ATOMS: atom_id res chain seq x y z
N MET A 1 18.88 -30.91 -28.58
CA MET A 1 19.09 -31.00 -27.12
C MET A 1 19.24 -29.66 -26.43
N MET A 2 19.94 -28.68 -27.02
CA MET A 2 20.09 -27.33 -26.41
C MET A 2 18.78 -26.54 -26.32
N LEU A 3 17.84 -26.69 -27.26
CA LEU A 3 16.54 -25.99 -27.29
C LEU A 3 15.58 -26.49 -26.18
N LEU A 4 15.59 -27.77 -25.85
CA LEU A 4 14.78 -28.35 -24.78
C LEU A 4 15.25 -27.88 -23.38
N ASN A 5 16.56 -27.81 -23.17
CA ASN A 5 17.12 -27.30 -21.91
C ASN A 5 16.84 -25.82 -21.71
N SER A 6 16.85 -25.01 -22.76
CA SER A 6 16.48 -23.60 -22.72
C SER A 6 15.01 -23.40 -22.41
N ALA A 7 14.11 -24.21 -22.94
CA ALA A 7 12.68 -24.16 -22.67
C ALA A 7 12.34 -24.60 -21.24
N ILE A 8 13.01 -25.65 -20.74
CA ILE A 8 12.87 -26.13 -19.37
C ILE A 8 13.39 -25.09 -18.37
N HIS A 9 14.51 -24.44 -18.68
CA HIS A 9 15.06 -23.37 -17.83
C HIS A 9 14.13 -22.16 -17.78
N LYS A 10 13.53 -21.75 -18.91
CA LYS A 10 12.54 -20.67 -18.99
C LYS A 10 11.28 -21.01 -18.21
N SER A 11 10.76 -22.22 -18.29
CA SER A 11 9.59 -22.66 -17.52
C SER A 11 9.84 -22.70 -16.04
N LYS A 12 11.02 -23.13 -15.60
CA LYS A 12 11.43 -23.11 -14.19
C LYS A 12 11.57 -21.68 -13.66
N THR A 13 12.06 -20.75 -14.47
CA THR A 13 12.18 -19.34 -14.10
C THR A 13 10.81 -18.67 -13.97
N LEU A 14 9.86 -19.00 -14.82
CA LEU A 14 8.49 -18.50 -14.78
C LEU A 14 7.71 -19.07 -13.59
N LEU A 15 7.89 -20.35 -13.26
CA LEU A 15 7.31 -20.99 -12.06
C LEU A 15 7.90 -20.38 -10.79
N ASN A 16 9.20 -20.12 -10.73
CA ASN A 16 9.85 -19.46 -9.61
C ASN A 16 9.35 -18.01 -9.38
N VAL A 17 9.01 -17.29 -10.43
CA VAL A 17 8.46 -15.93 -10.30
C VAL A 17 7.07 -15.95 -9.68
N SER A 18 6.22 -16.90 -10.07
CA SER A 18 4.88 -17.03 -9.47
C SER A 18 4.92 -17.53 -8.02
N GLU A 19 5.78 -18.49 -7.71
CA GLU A 19 5.98 -18.99 -6.35
C GLU A 19 6.62 -17.93 -5.45
N ASN A 20 7.59 -17.18 -5.93
CA ASN A 20 8.20 -16.07 -5.21
C ASN A 20 7.20 -14.94 -4.94
N ARG A 21 6.26 -14.69 -5.85
CA ARG A 21 5.19 -13.73 -5.63
C ARG A 21 4.25 -14.15 -4.51
N LEU A 22 3.81 -15.41 -4.49
CA LEU A 22 2.96 -15.95 -3.44
C LEU A 22 3.67 -15.95 -2.08
N LEU A 23 4.93 -16.39 -2.03
CA LEU A 23 5.78 -16.32 -0.84
C LEU A 23 5.95 -14.89 -0.34
N PHE A 24 6.21 -13.95 -1.24
CA PHE A 24 6.33 -12.54 -0.90
C PHE A 24 5.03 -11.99 -0.28
N HIS A 25 3.87 -12.32 -0.84
CA HIS A 25 2.58 -11.93 -0.26
C HIS A 25 2.36 -12.52 1.13
N GLN A 26 2.75 -13.75 1.36
CA GLN A 26 2.66 -14.39 2.68
C GLN A 26 3.62 -13.72 3.67
N ILE A 27 4.85 -13.46 3.28
CA ILE A 27 5.86 -12.77 4.10
C ILE A 27 5.40 -11.34 4.40
N TYR A 28 4.91 -10.62 3.40
CA TYR A 28 4.38 -9.27 3.58
C TYR A 28 3.21 -9.25 4.56
N LYS A 29 2.23 -10.14 4.40
CA LYS A 29 1.11 -10.26 5.32
C LYS A 29 1.55 -10.59 6.74
N SER A 30 2.52 -11.49 6.91
CA SER A 30 3.03 -11.85 8.24
C SER A 30 3.85 -10.73 8.89
N SER A 31 4.66 -10.00 8.10
CA SER A 31 5.43 -8.86 8.61
C SER A 31 4.56 -7.67 8.98
N VAL A 32 3.43 -7.51 8.31
CA VAL A 32 2.45 -6.45 8.56
C VAL A 32 1.42 -6.85 9.63
N ALA A 33 1.38 -8.11 10.03
CA ALA A 33 0.39 -8.65 10.98
C ALA A 33 0.62 -8.19 12.43
N GLU A 34 1.72 -7.52 12.74
CA GLU A 34 1.95 -6.93 14.05
C GLU A 34 0.97 -5.78 14.30
N LYS A 35 0.17 -5.92 15.35
CA LYS A 35 -1.02 -5.10 15.63
C LYS A 35 -0.73 -3.58 15.75
N ASP A 36 0.48 -3.23 16.13
CA ASP A 36 0.91 -1.84 16.33
C ASP A 36 1.67 -1.25 15.11
N ASN A 37 1.76 -2.01 14.01
CA ASN A 37 2.44 -1.56 12.80
C ASN A 37 1.51 -0.65 11.97
N PRO A 38 1.93 0.60 11.64
CA PRO A 38 1.13 1.49 10.78
C PRO A 38 0.78 0.88 9.42
N ALA A 39 1.66 0.06 8.86
CA ALA A 39 1.40 -0.64 7.60
C ALA A 39 0.25 -1.67 7.73
N HIS A 40 0.12 -2.31 8.89
CA HIS A 40 -1.01 -3.19 9.18
C HIS A 40 -2.33 -2.42 9.21
N HIS A 41 -2.35 -1.26 9.84
CA HIS A 41 -3.53 -0.38 9.86
C HIS A 41 -3.96 -0.01 8.43
N CYS A 42 -3.04 0.43 7.58
CA CYS A 42 -3.33 0.76 6.19
C CYS A 42 -3.88 -0.44 5.40
N LEU A 43 -3.27 -1.60 5.57
CA LEU A 43 -3.70 -2.84 4.92
C LEU A 43 -5.14 -3.22 5.29
N GLU A 44 -5.44 -3.26 6.59
CA GLU A 44 -6.77 -3.63 7.09
C GLU A 44 -7.82 -2.59 6.72
N LEU A 45 -7.48 -1.32 6.73
CA LEU A 45 -8.37 -0.25 6.31
C LEU A 45 -8.78 -0.41 4.84
N VAL A 46 -7.81 -0.57 3.93
CA VAL A 46 -8.07 -0.77 2.50
C VAL A 46 -8.83 -2.07 2.25
N LYS A 47 -8.46 -3.14 2.92
CA LYS A 47 -9.18 -4.44 2.81
C LYS A 47 -10.66 -4.32 3.16
N ARG A 48 -11.00 -3.54 4.17
CA ARG A 48 -12.38 -3.36 4.66
C ARG A 48 -13.17 -2.38 3.80
N THR A 49 -12.54 -1.29 3.35
CA THR A 49 -13.23 -0.18 2.67
C THR A 49 -13.20 -0.28 1.15
N ASP A 50 -12.15 -0.89 0.60
CA ASP A 50 -11.91 -0.95 -0.84
C ASP A 50 -11.29 -2.30 -1.22
N HIS A 51 -12.09 -3.35 -1.11
CA HIS A 51 -11.64 -4.72 -1.29
C HIS A 51 -11.09 -5.01 -2.69
N GLU A 52 -11.64 -4.39 -3.72
CA GLU A 52 -11.17 -4.55 -5.11
C GLU A 52 -9.74 -4.04 -5.28
N HIS A 53 -9.47 -2.85 -4.78
CA HIS A 53 -8.12 -2.29 -4.81
C HIS A 53 -7.16 -2.98 -3.83
N TYR A 54 -7.67 -3.53 -2.74
CA TYR A 54 -6.87 -4.40 -1.88
C TYR A 54 -6.31 -5.59 -2.68
N LEU A 55 -7.15 -6.30 -3.42
CA LEU A 55 -6.73 -7.44 -4.23
C LEU A 55 -5.76 -7.04 -5.35
N THR A 56 -6.03 -5.94 -6.04
CA THR A 56 -5.15 -5.44 -7.11
C THR A 56 -3.81 -4.96 -6.57
N ASN A 57 -3.78 -4.34 -5.40
CA ASN A 57 -2.54 -3.90 -4.75
C ASN A 57 -1.63 -5.06 -4.36
N LEU A 58 -2.18 -6.21 -4.02
CA LEU A 58 -1.37 -7.41 -3.73
C LEU A 58 -0.59 -7.93 -4.96
N LEU A 59 -0.95 -7.50 -6.16
CA LEU A 59 -0.26 -7.84 -7.41
C LEU A 59 0.90 -6.89 -7.75
N LEU A 60 1.05 -5.80 -7.02
CA LEU A 60 2.09 -4.81 -7.26
C LEU A 60 3.48 -5.34 -6.87
N PRO A 61 4.55 -4.81 -7.51
CA PRO A 61 5.92 -5.10 -7.12
C PRO A 61 6.22 -4.72 -5.68
N GLU A 62 7.13 -5.45 -5.04
CA GLU A 62 7.56 -5.28 -3.66
C GLU A 62 7.90 -3.83 -3.30
N LYS A 63 8.59 -3.15 -4.19
CA LYS A 63 9.09 -1.78 -3.97
C LYS A 63 7.99 -0.73 -3.78
N ILE A 64 6.80 -0.95 -4.35
CA ILE A 64 5.72 0.04 -4.38
C ILE A 64 4.46 -0.39 -3.64
N ILE A 65 4.37 -1.65 -3.20
CA ILE A 65 3.16 -2.19 -2.57
C ILE A 65 2.80 -1.45 -1.27
N THR A 66 3.78 -1.18 -0.42
CA THR A 66 3.59 -0.48 0.85
C THR A 66 3.13 0.96 0.62
N ASP A 67 3.77 1.68 -0.28
CA ASP A 67 3.41 3.05 -0.63
C ASP A 67 2.01 3.14 -1.24
N SER A 68 1.66 2.18 -2.08
CA SER A 68 0.33 2.09 -2.67
C SER A 68 -0.76 1.85 -1.62
N PHE A 69 -0.53 0.98 -0.64
CA PHE A 69 -1.46 0.79 0.47
C PHE A 69 -1.60 2.05 1.33
N ALA A 70 -0.51 2.77 1.59
CA ALA A 70 -0.55 4.03 2.33
C ALA A 70 -1.40 5.09 1.62
N ILE A 71 -1.22 5.28 0.33
CA ILE A 71 -2.00 6.24 -0.48
C ILE A 71 -3.48 5.86 -0.51
N ARG A 72 -3.79 4.58 -0.68
CA ARG A 72 -5.17 4.11 -0.70
C ARG A 72 -5.84 4.20 0.67
N ALA A 73 -5.11 3.93 1.74
CA ALA A 73 -5.60 4.12 3.10
C ALA A 73 -5.92 5.59 3.38
N LEU A 74 -5.04 6.51 2.98
CA LEU A 74 -5.29 7.94 3.08
C LEU A 74 -6.56 8.35 2.33
N ASN A 75 -6.74 7.85 1.11
CA ASN A 75 -7.94 8.11 0.32
C ASN A 75 -9.20 7.57 1.00
N ALA A 76 -9.13 6.38 1.60
CA ALA A 76 -10.23 5.80 2.35
C ALA A 76 -10.58 6.61 3.61
N GLU A 77 -9.58 7.09 4.35
CA GLU A 77 -9.80 7.95 5.51
C GLU A 77 -10.47 9.26 5.14
N ILE A 78 -10.00 9.94 4.09
CA ILE A 78 -10.58 11.20 3.63
C ILE A 78 -12.02 10.99 3.14
N SER A 79 -12.27 9.96 2.37
CA SER A 79 -13.60 9.61 1.86
C SER A 79 -14.57 9.27 3.00
N GLY A 80 -14.08 8.55 4.01
CA GLY A 80 -14.85 8.11 5.16
C GLY A 80 -15.22 9.24 6.14
N VAL A 81 -14.58 10.41 6.07
CA VAL A 81 -14.90 11.53 6.97
C VAL A 81 -16.36 11.93 6.84
N ARG A 82 -16.89 11.99 5.62
CA ARG A 82 -18.28 12.36 5.36
C ARG A 82 -19.27 11.38 5.99
N ASP A 83 -18.96 10.09 5.94
CA ASP A 83 -19.87 9.02 6.35
C ASP A 83 -19.78 8.73 7.86
N ASN A 84 -18.61 8.99 8.46
CA ASN A 84 -18.31 8.64 9.85
C ASN A 84 -18.50 9.80 10.83
N VAL A 85 -18.79 11.01 10.35
CA VAL A 85 -18.91 12.20 11.19
C VAL A 85 -20.32 12.77 11.06
N THR A 86 -21.04 12.83 12.18
CA THR A 86 -22.38 13.41 12.28
C THR A 86 -22.36 14.94 12.36
N ASP A 87 -21.30 15.51 12.95
CA ASP A 87 -21.12 16.95 13.09
C ASP A 87 -20.23 17.50 11.95
N LYS A 88 -20.77 18.45 11.21
CA LYS A 88 -20.06 19.14 10.11
C LYS A 88 -18.76 19.81 10.59
N THR A 89 -18.74 20.40 11.77
CA THR A 89 -17.56 21.06 12.34
C THR A 89 -16.43 20.06 12.59
N LEU A 90 -16.76 18.91 13.14
CA LEU A 90 -15.80 17.84 13.38
C LEU A 90 -15.24 17.26 12.07
N GLY A 91 -16.08 17.15 11.06
CA GLY A 91 -15.66 16.74 9.70
C GLY A 91 -14.66 17.71 9.08
N LEU A 92 -14.92 19.02 9.19
CA LEU A 92 -14.00 20.05 8.70
C LEU A 92 -12.66 20.03 9.44
N VAL A 93 -12.66 19.83 10.77
CA VAL A 93 -11.42 19.72 11.57
C VAL A 93 -10.59 18.50 11.13
N ARG A 94 -11.21 17.36 10.87
CA ARG A 94 -10.52 16.16 10.36
C ARG A 94 -9.92 16.38 8.98
N LEU A 95 -10.65 17.01 8.06
CA LEU A 95 -10.13 17.35 6.74
C LEU A 95 -8.97 18.35 6.81
N GLN A 96 -9.07 19.34 7.69
CA GLN A 96 -7.99 20.29 7.93
C GLN A 96 -6.73 19.61 8.46
N PHE A 97 -6.89 18.68 9.40
CA PHE A 97 -5.76 17.86 9.90
C PHE A 97 -5.03 17.12 8.77
N TRP A 98 -5.77 16.48 7.87
CA TRP A 98 -5.16 15.78 6.74
C TRP A 98 -4.49 16.75 5.76
N GLN A 99 -5.11 17.88 5.49
CA GLN A 99 -4.53 18.91 4.62
C GLN A 99 -3.21 19.45 5.19
N ASP A 100 -3.17 19.75 6.47
CA ASP A 100 -1.97 20.26 7.14
C ASP A 100 -0.87 19.19 7.19
N SER A 101 -1.22 17.94 7.48
CA SER A 101 -0.29 16.81 7.53
C SER A 101 0.36 16.56 6.16
N ILE A 102 -0.41 16.54 5.11
CA ILE A 102 0.10 16.36 3.74
C ILE A 102 0.96 17.56 3.32
N GLY A 103 0.54 18.77 3.62
CA GLY A 103 1.28 19.99 3.31
C GLY A 103 2.63 20.05 4.04
N TRP A 104 2.67 19.62 5.30
CA TRP A 104 3.91 19.52 6.04
C TRP A 104 4.88 18.48 5.44
N TYR A 105 4.36 17.31 5.09
CA TYR A 105 5.14 16.23 4.48
C TYR A 105 5.74 16.66 3.13
N SER A 106 4.93 17.29 2.29
CA SER A 106 5.36 17.80 0.99
C SER A 106 6.45 18.87 1.11
N ARG A 107 6.33 19.80 2.07
CA ARG A 107 7.35 20.81 2.33
C ARG A 107 8.66 20.21 2.85
N SER A 108 8.59 19.25 3.73
CA SER A 108 9.76 18.55 4.27
C SER A 108 10.53 17.82 3.17
N TYR A 109 9.82 17.17 2.26
CA TYR A 109 10.41 16.47 1.12
C TYR A 109 11.13 17.44 0.17
N PHE A 110 10.53 18.57 -0.13
CA PHE A 110 11.09 19.60 -1.00
C PHE A 110 12.37 20.25 -0.42
N ILE A 111 12.41 20.42 0.89
CA ILE A 111 13.61 20.93 1.60
C ILE A 111 14.74 19.90 1.58
N TYR A 112 14.41 18.62 1.68
CA TYR A 112 15.38 17.53 1.65
C TYR A 112 16.03 17.40 0.26
N GLU A 113 15.25 17.48 -0.79
CA GLU A 113 15.70 17.40 -2.18
C GLU A 113 16.62 18.58 -2.56
N LYS A 114 16.36 19.77 -2.04
CA LYS A 114 17.24 20.95 -2.25
C LYS A 114 18.57 20.90 -1.50
N LYS A 115 18.73 20.03 -0.52
CA LYS A 115 19.99 19.88 0.25
C LYS A 115 20.93 18.81 -0.33
N ILE A 116 20.47 18.05 -1.27
CA ILE A 116 21.28 17.08 -2.01
C ILE A 116 21.78 17.71 -3.30
#